data_a6fd69162fd4aef84f7a7dc7cd8aaa2b
#
_entry.id   a6fd69162fd4aef84f7a7dc7cd8aaa2b
#
_cell.length_a   1.000
_cell.length_b   1.000
_cell.length_c   1.000
_cell.angle_alpha   90.00
_cell.angle_beta   90.00
_cell.angle_gamma   90.00
#
_symmetry.space_group_name_H-M   'P 1'
#
loop_
_entity.id
_entity.type
_entity.pdbx_description
1 polymer ?
#
loop_
_entity_poly.entity_id
_entity_poly.type
_entity_poly.pdbx_seq_one_letter_code
_entity_poly.pdbx_strand_id
1 'polypeptide(L)'
;MENRNKKESEERNMKLKKAVVVLMAVGLCMLTGCSNQSYVGKWTTTKLQGMEKEEKDFQKENGYQMILSLNANGSYDVEYIAKKKSEEEECKKKNDDFKKQVKNPKWKVVDGYGGGIVLWNGKQKEPEKNSKAQYYIKDGRLLQHESTWIFER
;
A
#
# COMPACT_ATOMS: atom_id res chain seq x y z
N MET A 1 8.08 61.45 1.57
CA MET A 1 8.82 60.30 1.02
C MET A 1 8.94 59.10 1.95
N GLU A 2 8.79 59.27 3.22
CA GLU A 2 8.98 58.24 4.27
C GLU A 2 7.88 57.14 4.30
N ASN A 3 6.65 57.48 3.97
CA ASN A 3 5.50 56.54 4.02
C ASN A 3 5.50 55.46 2.93
N ARG A 4 6.22 55.66 1.83
CA ARG A 4 6.28 54.69 0.72
C ARG A 4 7.21 53.53 1.03
N ASN A 5 8.34 53.81 1.66
CA ASN A 5 9.33 52.78 2.03
C ASN A 5 8.81 51.83 3.14
N LYS A 6 8.00 52.34 4.05
CA LYS A 6 7.43 51.53 5.13
C LYS A 6 6.41 50.51 4.58
N LYS A 7 5.57 50.91 3.63
CA LYS A 7 4.57 50.05 3.01
C LYS A 7 5.18 48.94 2.18
N GLU A 8 6.27 49.21 1.44
CA GLU A 8 6.98 48.17 0.68
C GLU A 8 7.70 47.15 1.57
N SER A 9 8.26 47.59 2.70
CA SER A 9 8.92 46.66 3.64
C SER A 9 7.93 45.75 4.35
N GLU A 10 6.75 46.25 4.70
CA GLU A 10 5.66 45.43 5.29
C GLU A 10 5.10 44.38 4.31
N GLU A 11 4.96 44.78 3.04
CA GLU A 11 4.48 43.89 1.99
C GLU A 11 5.49 42.78 1.66
N ARG A 12 6.79 43.09 1.62
CA ARG A 12 7.87 42.09 1.47
C ARG A 12 7.92 41.10 2.65
N ASN A 13 7.80 41.62 3.89
CA ASN A 13 7.78 40.78 5.08
C ASN A 13 6.54 39.84 5.13
N MET A 14 5.40 40.31 4.64
CA MET A 14 4.19 39.51 4.57
C MET A 14 4.29 38.39 3.50
N LYS A 15 4.90 38.71 2.34
CA LYS A 15 5.17 37.71 1.30
C LYS A 15 6.18 36.65 1.77
N LEU A 16 7.22 37.08 2.48
CA LEU A 16 8.25 36.21 3.03
C LEU A 16 7.67 35.27 4.11
N LYS A 17 6.83 35.78 5.02
CA LYS A 17 6.15 34.97 6.02
C LYS A 17 5.21 33.92 5.40
N LYS A 18 4.46 34.30 4.35
CA LYS A 18 3.60 33.34 3.63
C LYS A 18 4.41 32.27 2.91
N ALA A 19 5.54 32.62 2.30
CA ALA A 19 6.42 31.66 1.63
C ALA A 19 7.07 30.68 2.63
N VAL A 20 7.49 31.15 3.80
CA VAL A 20 8.05 30.29 4.86
C VAL A 20 7.00 29.34 5.44
N VAL A 21 5.76 29.79 5.64
CA VAL A 21 4.67 28.93 6.10
C VAL A 21 4.33 27.84 5.09
N VAL A 22 4.31 28.16 3.79
CA VAL A 22 4.07 27.18 2.72
C VAL A 22 5.22 26.17 2.64
N LEU A 23 6.48 26.61 2.76
CA LEU A 23 7.65 25.72 2.77
C LEU A 23 7.66 24.80 3.99
N MET A 24 7.27 25.29 5.19
CA MET A 24 7.13 24.45 6.39
C MET A 24 5.97 23.44 6.26
N ALA A 25 4.84 23.82 5.65
CA ALA A 25 3.72 22.90 5.44
C ALA A 25 4.09 21.77 4.46
N VAL A 26 4.84 22.06 3.39
CA VAL A 26 5.34 21.04 2.45
C VAL A 26 6.42 20.16 3.10
N GLY A 27 7.28 20.73 3.96
CA GLY A 27 8.31 19.98 4.68
C GLY A 27 7.75 19.02 5.72
N LEU A 28 6.66 19.37 6.43
CA LEU A 28 6.00 18.50 7.40
C LEU A 28 5.26 17.30 6.74
N CYS A 29 4.77 17.46 5.53
CA CYS A 29 4.14 16.36 4.79
C CYS A 29 5.14 15.28 4.36
N MET A 30 6.45 15.59 4.26
CA MET A 30 7.47 14.60 3.88
C MET A 30 7.98 13.75 5.05
N LEU A 31 7.76 14.13 6.29
CA LEU A 31 8.31 13.42 7.45
C LEU A 31 7.41 12.30 8.01
N THR A 32 6.13 12.26 7.62
CA THR A 32 5.19 11.23 8.12
C THR A 32 4.84 10.14 7.11
N GLY A 33 5.40 10.17 5.89
CA GLY A 33 5.00 9.33 4.76
C GLY A 33 5.99 8.24 4.32
N CYS A 34 7.23 8.20 4.82
CA CYS A 34 8.25 7.31 4.25
C CYS A 34 8.02 5.81 4.48
N SER A 35 7.32 5.40 5.54
CA SER A 35 7.08 3.98 5.81
C SER A 35 5.97 3.37 4.93
N ASN A 36 4.98 4.15 4.52
CA ASN A 36 3.86 3.65 3.71
C ASN A 36 4.19 3.58 2.22
N GLN A 37 5.06 4.45 1.70
CA GLN A 37 5.38 4.53 0.27
C GLN A 37 6.03 3.25 -0.28
N SER A 38 6.77 2.52 0.54
CA SER A 38 7.39 1.27 0.14
C SER A 38 6.38 0.17 -0.21
N TYR A 39 5.16 0.24 0.36
CA TYR A 39 4.09 -0.73 0.11
C TYR A 39 3.16 -0.33 -1.04
N VAL A 40 2.98 0.98 -1.30
CA VAL A 40 2.08 1.49 -2.34
C VAL A 40 2.47 0.96 -3.72
N GLY A 41 1.51 0.40 -4.45
CA GLY A 41 1.70 -0.11 -5.80
C GLY A 41 0.94 -1.39 -6.09
N LYS A 42 1.18 -1.97 -7.26
CA LYS A 42 0.63 -3.27 -7.66
C LYS A 42 1.65 -4.36 -7.38
N TRP A 43 1.23 -5.37 -6.67
CA TRP A 43 2.02 -6.53 -6.28
C TRP A 43 1.39 -7.77 -6.89
N THR A 44 2.15 -8.49 -7.70
CA THR A 44 1.67 -9.63 -8.46
C THR A 44 2.25 -10.91 -7.90
N THR A 45 1.43 -11.94 -7.68
CA THR A 45 1.94 -13.26 -7.30
C THR A 45 2.77 -13.86 -8.42
N THR A 46 4.04 -14.11 -8.14
CA THR A 46 4.98 -14.66 -9.13
C THR A 46 5.47 -16.03 -8.73
N LYS A 47 5.63 -16.28 -7.42
CA LYS A 47 6.25 -17.49 -6.92
C LYS A 47 5.57 -18.05 -5.68
N LEU A 48 5.79 -19.34 -5.44
CA LEU A 48 5.47 -20.07 -4.23
C LEU A 48 6.78 -20.50 -3.57
N GLN A 49 6.93 -20.23 -2.28
CA GLN A 49 8.05 -20.77 -1.50
C GLN A 49 7.72 -22.19 -1.04
N GLY A 50 8.42 -23.18 -1.56
CA GLY A 50 8.32 -24.57 -1.12
C GLY A 50 9.00 -24.83 0.24
N MET A 51 8.78 -26.04 0.81
CA MET A 51 9.34 -26.46 2.11
C MET A 51 10.88 -26.46 2.12
N GLU A 52 11.53 -26.68 0.99
CA GLU A 52 13.00 -26.73 0.82
C GLU A 52 13.59 -25.40 0.34
N LYS A 53 12.88 -24.27 0.50
CA LYS A 53 13.24 -22.95 -0.04
C LYS A 53 13.27 -22.87 -1.56
N GLU A 54 12.84 -23.90 -2.26
CA GLU A 54 12.63 -23.80 -3.71
C GLU A 54 11.49 -22.88 -4.05
N GLU A 55 11.74 -21.91 -4.94
CA GLU A 55 10.71 -21.03 -5.45
C GLU A 55 10.10 -21.64 -6.72
N LYS A 56 8.81 -21.96 -6.66
CA LYS A 56 8.04 -22.45 -7.83
C LYS A 56 7.26 -21.32 -8.48
N ASP A 57 7.08 -21.41 -9.80
CA ASP A 57 6.29 -20.45 -10.57
C ASP A 57 4.80 -20.56 -10.17
N PHE A 58 4.27 -19.48 -9.58
CA PHE A 58 2.89 -19.46 -9.10
C PHE A 58 1.87 -19.71 -10.22
N GLN A 59 2.08 -19.09 -11.39
CA GLN A 59 1.13 -19.18 -12.51
C GLN A 59 1.09 -20.57 -13.10
N LYS A 60 2.25 -21.26 -13.19
CA LYS A 60 2.31 -22.64 -13.68
C LYS A 60 1.59 -23.60 -12.77
N GLU A 61 1.78 -23.45 -11.45
CA GLU A 61 1.15 -24.32 -10.46
C GLU A 61 -0.37 -24.10 -10.35
N ASN A 62 -0.81 -22.83 -10.33
CA ASN A 62 -2.19 -22.49 -10.05
C ASN A 62 -3.05 -22.17 -11.29
N GLY A 63 -2.44 -21.88 -12.44
CA GLY A 63 -3.15 -21.50 -13.67
C GLY A 63 -3.75 -20.09 -13.65
N TYR A 64 -3.53 -19.31 -12.59
CA TYR A 64 -3.97 -17.93 -12.45
C TYR A 64 -2.89 -17.08 -11.77
N GLN A 65 -3.13 -15.78 -11.69
CA GLN A 65 -2.31 -14.79 -11.05
C GLN A 65 -3.19 -13.94 -10.14
N MET A 66 -2.70 -13.56 -8.97
CA MET A 66 -3.36 -12.59 -8.10
C MET A 66 -2.59 -11.28 -8.10
N ILE A 67 -3.30 -10.17 -8.23
CA ILE A 67 -2.76 -8.81 -8.12
C ILE A 67 -3.33 -8.18 -6.86
N LEU A 68 -2.46 -7.76 -5.94
CA LEU A 68 -2.79 -6.94 -4.78
C LEU A 68 -2.38 -5.49 -5.08
N SER A 69 -3.36 -4.59 -5.17
CA SER A 69 -3.13 -3.16 -5.39
C SER A 69 -3.26 -2.42 -4.06
N LEU A 70 -2.18 -1.80 -3.60
CA LEU A 70 -2.14 -0.98 -2.37
C LEU A 70 -2.09 0.49 -2.77
N ASN A 71 -3.17 1.22 -2.53
CA ASN A 71 -3.31 2.62 -2.94
C ASN A 71 -2.79 3.57 -1.85
N ALA A 72 -2.24 4.72 -2.25
CA ALA A 72 -1.72 5.74 -1.35
C ALA A 72 -2.76 6.32 -0.38
N ASN A 73 -4.04 6.21 -0.71
CA ASN A 73 -5.15 6.63 0.15
C ASN A 73 -5.53 5.61 1.24
N GLY A 74 -4.73 4.55 1.42
CA GLY A 74 -4.99 3.48 2.38
C GLY A 74 -6.07 2.49 1.97
N SER A 75 -6.56 2.51 0.73
CA SER A 75 -7.43 1.46 0.19
C SER A 75 -6.61 0.36 -0.49
N TYR A 76 -7.19 -0.85 -0.62
CA TYR A 76 -6.60 -1.91 -1.44
C TYR A 76 -7.63 -2.54 -2.36
N ASP A 77 -7.14 -3.24 -3.37
CA ASP A 77 -7.94 -4.08 -4.25
C ASP A 77 -7.23 -5.41 -4.52
N VAL A 78 -8.00 -6.44 -4.81
CA VAL A 78 -7.50 -7.76 -5.17
C VAL A 78 -8.16 -8.19 -6.48
N GLU A 79 -7.34 -8.58 -7.44
CA GLU A 79 -7.78 -9.06 -8.75
C GLU A 79 -7.16 -10.43 -9.03
N TYR A 80 -7.98 -11.40 -9.43
CA TYR A 80 -7.55 -12.72 -9.91
C TYR A 80 -7.68 -12.75 -11.43
N ILE A 81 -6.57 -13.08 -12.12
CA ILE A 81 -6.49 -13.12 -13.57
C ILE A 81 -6.15 -14.55 -13.99
N ALA A 82 -7.05 -15.19 -14.74
CA ALA A 82 -6.79 -16.50 -15.31
C ALA A 82 -5.65 -16.46 -16.35
N LYS A 83 -4.77 -17.44 -16.30
CA LYS A 83 -3.70 -17.69 -17.28
C LYS A 83 -3.99 -18.94 -18.10
N LYS A 84 -4.90 -19.77 -17.62
CA LYS A 84 -5.44 -20.93 -18.36
C LYS A 84 -6.96 -20.74 -18.49
N LYS A 85 -7.52 -21.15 -19.61
CA LYS A 85 -8.96 -21.07 -19.88
C LYS A 85 -9.80 -21.81 -18.85
N SER A 86 -9.29 -22.90 -18.30
CA SER A 86 -9.93 -23.68 -17.23
C SER A 86 -10.15 -22.88 -15.94
N GLU A 87 -9.39 -21.79 -15.71
CA GLU A 87 -9.43 -21.01 -14.48
C GLU A 87 -10.29 -19.74 -14.58
N GLU A 88 -10.86 -19.44 -15.78
CA GLU A 88 -11.60 -18.19 -16.01
C GLU A 88 -12.82 -18.05 -15.10
N GLU A 89 -13.62 -19.10 -14.96
CA GLU A 89 -14.81 -19.07 -14.11
C GLU A 89 -14.46 -18.97 -12.62
N GLU A 90 -13.41 -19.67 -12.20
CA GLU A 90 -12.96 -19.62 -10.80
C GLU A 90 -12.40 -18.23 -10.47
N CYS A 91 -11.60 -17.64 -11.34
CA CYS A 91 -11.09 -16.27 -11.15
C CYS A 91 -12.22 -15.25 -11.11
N LYS A 92 -13.22 -15.37 -11.99
CA LYS A 92 -14.42 -14.53 -11.96
C LYS A 92 -15.15 -14.65 -10.64
N LYS A 93 -15.38 -15.88 -10.17
CA LYS A 93 -16.02 -16.14 -8.88
C LYS A 93 -15.22 -15.51 -7.73
N LYS A 94 -13.91 -15.69 -7.67
CA LYS A 94 -13.03 -15.10 -6.63
C LYS A 94 -13.12 -13.57 -6.63
N ASN A 95 -13.12 -12.92 -7.80
CA ASN A 95 -13.28 -11.48 -7.93
C ASN A 95 -14.65 -10.99 -7.44
N ASP A 96 -15.73 -11.71 -7.79
CA ASP A 96 -17.07 -11.37 -7.36
C ASP A 96 -17.25 -11.58 -5.85
N ASP A 97 -16.70 -12.65 -5.29
CA ASP A 97 -16.74 -12.94 -3.86
C ASP A 97 -15.96 -11.89 -3.06
N PHE A 98 -14.79 -11.46 -3.53
CA PHE A 98 -14.05 -10.35 -2.92
C PHE A 98 -14.91 -9.09 -2.87
N LYS A 99 -15.52 -8.66 -3.99
CA LYS A 99 -16.37 -7.48 -4.07
C LYS A 99 -17.61 -7.57 -3.19
N LYS A 100 -18.17 -8.76 -3.00
CA LYS A 100 -19.33 -9.00 -2.11
C LYS A 100 -18.94 -8.92 -0.64
N GLN A 101 -17.83 -9.51 -0.25
CA GLN A 101 -17.41 -9.67 1.14
C GLN A 101 -16.70 -8.43 1.69
N VAL A 102 -15.87 -7.77 0.86
CA VAL A 102 -15.06 -6.62 1.26
C VAL A 102 -15.64 -5.33 0.68
N LYS A 103 -16.44 -4.62 1.47
CA LYS A 103 -17.15 -3.41 1.01
C LYS A 103 -16.35 -2.11 1.13
N ASN A 104 -15.35 -2.07 1.97
CA ASN A 104 -14.49 -0.91 2.19
C ASN A 104 -13.07 -1.40 2.49
N PRO A 105 -12.34 -1.88 1.46
CA PRO A 105 -11.01 -2.45 1.63
C PRO A 105 -10.04 -1.38 2.11
N LYS A 106 -9.38 -1.62 3.25
CA LYS A 106 -8.41 -0.72 3.86
C LYS A 106 -7.13 -1.45 4.21
N TRP A 107 -6.00 -0.75 4.15
CA TRP A 107 -4.71 -1.24 4.60
C TRP A 107 -3.95 -0.18 5.38
N LYS A 108 -3.09 -0.61 6.28
CA LYS A 108 -2.14 0.26 6.98
C LYS A 108 -0.89 -0.49 7.42
N VAL A 109 0.15 0.27 7.72
CA VAL A 109 1.37 -0.25 8.34
C VAL A 109 1.12 -0.51 9.82
N VAL A 110 1.66 -1.62 10.31
CA VAL A 110 1.64 -2.05 11.71
C VAL A 110 3.04 -2.49 12.13
N ASP A 111 3.32 -2.47 13.45
CA ASP A 111 4.64 -2.79 14.01
C ASP A 111 4.72 -4.23 14.56
N GLY A 112 3.59 -4.92 14.70
CA GLY A 112 3.57 -6.29 15.23
C GLY A 112 4.28 -7.29 14.31
N TYR A 113 4.96 -8.30 14.90
CA TYR A 113 5.69 -9.35 14.19
C TYR A 113 6.82 -8.86 13.27
N GLY A 114 7.57 -7.85 13.70
CA GLY A 114 8.68 -7.30 12.91
C GLY A 114 8.27 -6.24 11.89
N GLY A 115 7.01 -5.82 11.93
CA GLY A 115 6.46 -4.78 11.06
C GLY A 115 5.96 -5.30 9.71
N GLY A 116 5.09 -4.53 9.10
CA GLY A 116 4.49 -4.86 7.81
C GLY A 116 3.15 -4.16 7.62
N ILE A 117 2.26 -4.77 6.85
CA ILE A 117 0.92 -4.25 6.63
C ILE A 117 -0.16 -5.25 7.05
N VAL A 118 -1.32 -4.72 7.39
CA VAL A 118 -2.56 -5.46 7.60
C VAL A 118 -3.62 -4.94 6.65
N LEU A 119 -4.41 -5.88 6.10
CA LEU A 119 -5.57 -5.61 5.26
C LEU A 119 -6.82 -5.88 6.09
N TRP A 120 -7.82 -4.99 6.00
CA TRP A 120 -9.11 -5.23 6.68
C TRP A 120 -10.29 -4.65 5.91
N ASN A 121 -11.48 -5.11 6.24
CA ASN A 121 -12.71 -4.47 5.78
C ASN A 121 -12.98 -3.26 6.68
N GLY A 122 -13.03 -2.05 6.11
CA GLY A 122 -13.19 -0.80 6.87
C GLY A 122 -14.52 -0.66 7.65
N LYS A 123 -15.43 -1.63 7.54
CA LYS A 123 -16.59 -1.78 8.44
C LYS A 123 -16.24 -2.43 9.77
N GLN A 124 -15.11 -3.11 9.86
CA GLN A 124 -14.60 -3.71 11.09
C GLN A 124 -13.79 -2.69 11.89
N LYS A 125 -13.52 -2.98 13.18
CA LYS A 125 -12.62 -2.16 14.00
C LYS A 125 -11.26 -2.05 13.30
N GLU A 126 -10.74 -0.84 13.23
CA GLU A 126 -9.40 -0.60 12.68
C GLU A 126 -8.34 -1.35 13.51
N PRO A 127 -7.41 -2.07 12.85
CA PRO A 127 -6.33 -2.76 13.55
C PRO A 127 -5.47 -1.77 14.35
N GLU A 128 -4.99 -2.21 15.50
CA GLU A 128 -4.08 -1.43 16.35
C GLU A 128 -2.67 -1.39 15.74
N LYS A 129 -1.85 -0.43 16.17
CA LYS A 129 -0.47 -0.27 15.67
C LYS A 129 0.40 -1.51 15.91
N ASN A 130 0.19 -2.22 17.02
CA ASN A 130 0.87 -3.45 17.38
C ASN A 130 0.20 -4.74 16.86
N SER A 131 -0.82 -4.61 16.00
CA SER A 131 -1.47 -5.76 15.37
C SER A 131 -0.45 -6.58 14.58
N LYS A 132 -0.72 -7.90 14.45
CA LYS A 132 0.10 -8.81 13.65
C LYS A 132 0.06 -8.38 12.19
N ALA A 133 1.24 -8.15 11.59
CA ALA A 133 1.33 -7.92 10.16
C ALA A 133 0.90 -9.17 9.37
N GLN A 134 0.18 -8.98 8.28
CA GLN A 134 -0.18 -10.04 7.34
C GLN A 134 0.84 -10.16 6.21
N TYR A 135 1.40 -9.03 5.80
CA TYR A 135 2.41 -8.94 4.74
C TYR A 135 3.59 -8.09 5.19
N TYR A 136 4.76 -8.38 4.68
CA TYR A 136 5.98 -7.61 4.92
C TYR A 136 6.85 -7.57 3.66
N ILE A 137 7.71 -6.56 3.54
CA ILE A 137 8.67 -6.46 2.44
C ILE A 137 10.01 -7.02 2.89
N LYS A 138 10.56 -7.94 2.08
CA LYS A 138 11.92 -8.45 2.22
C LYS A 138 12.56 -8.56 0.83
N ASP A 139 13.75 -8.02 0.67
CA ASP A 139 14.52 -8.05 -0.58
C ASP A 139 13.73 -7.50 -1.79
N GLY A 140 12.90 -6.45 -1.57
CA GLY A 140 12.07 -5.82 -2.59
C GLY A 140 10.81 -6.60 -2.97
N ARG A 141 10.53 -7.72 -2.33
CA ARG A 141 9.36 -8.57 -2.53
C ARG A 141 8.36 -8.41 -1.39
N LEU A 142 7.08 -8.54 -1.68
CA LEU A 142 6.03 -8.60 -0.67
C LEU A 142 5.72 -10.06 -0.35
N LEU A 143 5.87 -10.41 0.91
CA LEU A 143 5.70 -11.76 1.45
C LEU A 143 4.51 -11.79 2.39
N GLN A 144 3.73 -12.86 2.37
CA GLN A 144 2.62 -13.09 3.31
C GLN A 144 3.09 -13.98 4.45
N HIS A 145 2.84 -13.58 5.72
CA HIS A 145 3.37 -14.27 6.91
C HIS A 145 2.93 -15.73 7.09
N GLU A 146 1.73 -16.05 6.68
CA GLU A 146 1.15 -17.40 6.90
C GLU A 146 0.94 -18.17 5.59
N SER A 147 1.55 -17.72 4.52
CA SER A 147 1.43 -18.32 3.21
C SER A 147 2.81 -18.42 2.55
N THR A 148 2.87 -19.26 1.55
CA THR A 148 4.07 -19.42 0.70
C THR A 148 4.10 -18.45 -0.48
N TRP A 149 3.17 -17.49 -0.55
CA TRP A 149 3.01 -16.61 -1.70
C TRP A 149 4.04 -15.49 -1.66
N ILE A 150 4.71 -15.30 -2.80
CA ILE A 150 5.67 -14.23 -3.06
C ILE A 150 5.11 -13.33 -4.15
N PHE A 151 5.08 -12.03 -3.86
CA PHE A 151 4.60 -11.01 -4.79
C PHE A 151 5.76 -10.12 -5.23
N GLU A 152 5.78 -9.78 -6.50
CA GLU A 152 6.73 -8.85 -7.10
C GLU A 152 5.99 -7.69 -7.78
N ARG A 153 6.68 -6.58 -8.00
CA ARG A 153 6.14 -5.40 -8.72
C ARG A 153 6.29 -5.57 -10.22
#